data_bcab5ada9510443844e3052787b9992b
#
_entry.id   bcab5ada9510443844e3052787b9992b
#
_cell.length_a   1.000
_cell.length_b   1.000
_cell.length_c   1.000
_cell.angle_alpha   90.00
_cell.angle_beta   90.00
_cell.angle_gamma   90.00
#
_symmetry.space_group_name_H-M   'P 1'
#
loop_
_entity.id
_entity.type
_entity.pdbx_description
1 polymer ?
#
loop_
_entity_poly.entity_id
_entity_poly.type
_entity_poly.pdbx_seq_one_letter_code
_entity_poly.pdbx_strand_id
1 'polypeptide(L)'
;MPIPIFDPFHAPGVALKRLPLLKAAVAFIAAVCLCLCGLLYLQLEQSRRHDLESARIASANLTQAMAQQAQDTFLQTDLVLASLADWMQIDGYGPALQPRLQQTFARRVQSLEQLHGLFLFDKNGQWVITSFAQLRRGPGVADRDYFAFHQQNASLIAHIGPAIRSRQNGDWIIPVSRRLNDKDGNFQGVLLAGIKMSYFDQFFKSFSLDDKGEMALALSDGTLLARRPFDEARIGHPLAEEHIFKHDPASSGVPGDVLIHSAADGVVRLYGHRHLQAYPLVVTAAMSEEAILAGWHDRAFQSSLIVGLVVMGICLFGWVFVHQVRNSERVEADLRKAQEALELIATHDSLTGLANRRLFERALDVEFGRGARQRSPLSLIMLDIDFFKRYNDTYGHVAGDHCLAEVAKVLKSCCHRKADLAVRYGGEEFAVLLPDTDLHGAMTLAEQIRRNLIDKHITHSGSPIGYLTVSLGCYAFVPSNLDSIEVFIQRADAALYQAKHSGRNRVAALSTEGGLDALERSDR
;
A
#
# COMPACT_ATOMS: atom_id res chain seq x y z
N MET A 1 -4.88 61.24 -2.44
CA MET A 1 -4.58 59.77 -2.46
C MET A 1 -3.17 59.58 -1.93
N PRO A 2 -2.98 59.01 -0.72
CA PRO A 2 -1.64 58.73 -0.21
C PRO A 2 -1.14 57.39 -0.78
N ILE A 3 0.04 57.45 -1.36
CA ILE A 3 0.80 56.29 -1.83
C ILE A 3 1.29 55.50 -0.60
N PRO A 4 1.09 54.18 -0.51
CA PRO A 4 1.57 53.44 0.65
C PRO A 4 3.11 53.36 0.58
N ILE A 5 3.72 53.76 1.69
CA ILE A 5 5.15 53.64 1.92
C ILE A 5 5.46 52.15 2.02
N PHE A 6 6.25 51.66 1.07
CA PHE A 6 6.79 50.31 1.04
C PHE A 6 7.74 50.13 2.23
N ASP A 7 7.33 49.35 3.21
CA ASP A 7 8.20 48.86 4.27
C ASP A 7 8.98 47.66 3.72
N PRO A 8 10.29 47.79 3.46
CA PRO A 8 11.09 46.73 2.86
C PRO A 8 11.32 45.54 3.82
N PHE A 9 10.84 45.60 5.06
CA PHE A 9 11.08 44.58 6.09
C PHE A 9 9.86 43.72 6.45
N HIS A 10 8.72 43.93 5.84
CA HIS A 10 7.55 43.06 5.99
C HIS A 10 7.21 42.36 4.69
N ALA A 11 8.03 41.39 4.30
CA ALA A 11 7.57 40.34 3.40
C ALA A 11 6.61 39.43 4.19
N PRO A 12 5.31 39.35 3.81
CA PRO A 12 4.38 38.47 4.51
C PRO A 12 4.85 37.03 4.35
N GLY A 13 5.14 36.39 5.47
CA GLY A 13 5.69 35.05 5.53
C GLY A 13 4.86 34.04 4.75
N VAL A 14 5.50 33.38 3.80
CA VAL A 14 5.05 32.23 3.01
C VAL A 14 4.85 30.98 3.91
N ALA A 15 4.96 31.12 5.22
CA ALA A 15 4.93 30.00 6.17
C ALA A 15 3.55 29.32 6.38
N LEU A 16 2.44 29.86 5.86
CA LEU A 16 1.10 29.39 6.24
C LEU A 16 0.49 28.29 5.36
N LYS A 17 1.18 27.77 4.33
CA LYS A 17 0.57 26.80 3.38
C LYS A 17 1.23 25.41 3.31
N ARG A 18 2.25 25.10 4.10
CA ARG A 18 2.96 23.80 4.00
C ARG A 18 2.25 22.65 4.72
N LEU A 19 1.50 22.89 5.78
CA LEU A 19 0.75 21.84 6.51
C LEU A 19 -0.29 21.10 5.66
N PRO A 20 -1.11 21.78 4.81
CA PRO A 20 -2.01 21.08 3.89
C PRO A 20 -1.26 20.31 2.81
N LEU A 21 -0.09 20.78 2.37
CA LEU A 21 0.74 20.12 1.36
C LEU A 21 1.34 18.81 1.89
N LEU A 22 1.79 18.79 3.13
CA LEU A 22 2.31 17.57 3.79
C LEU A 22 1.22 16.50 3.96
N LYS A 23 0.01 16.91 4.40
CA LYS A 23 -1.16 16.01 4.49
C LYS A 23 -1.55 15.47 3.11
N ALA A 24 -1.54 16.32 2.09
CA ALA A 24 -1.82 15.91 0.71
C ALA A 24 -0.77 14.92 0.18
N ALA A 25 0.52 15.11 0.47
CA ALA A 25 1.58 14.19 0.10
C ALA A 25 1.42 12.81 0.78
N VAL A 26 1.10 12.78 2.08
CA VAL A 26 0.84 11.53 2.81
C VAL A 26 -0.40 10.83 2.26
N ALA A 27 -1.49 11.56 1.97
CA ALA A 27 -2.70 11.01 1.38
C ALA A 27 -2.43 10.45 -0.02
N PHE A 28 -1.63 11.12 -0.83
CA PHE A 28 -1.22 10.66 -2.16
C PHE A 28 -0.40 9.35 -2.07
N ILE A 29 0.59 9.27 -1.18
CA ILE A 29 1.38 8.06 -0.94
C ILE A 29 0.47 6.90 -0.53
N ALA A 30 -0.46 7.12 0.40
CA ALA A 30 -1.42 6.12 0.84
C ALA A 30 -2.32 5.65 -0.33
N ALA A 31 -2.80 6.56 -1.17
CA ALA A 31 -3.60 6.24 -2.35
C ALA A 31 -2.82 5.40 -3.37
N VAL A 32 -1.54 5.72 -3.62
CA VAL A 32 -0.65 4.93 -4.50
C VAL A 32 -0.45 3.52 -3.95
N CYS A 33 -0.16 3.37 -2.65
CA CYS A 33 0.00 2.07 -2.02
C CYS A 33 -1.29 1.23 -2.09
N LEU A 34 -2.45 1.83 -1.83
CA LEU A 34 -3.75 1.16 -1.97
C LEU A 34 -4.02 0.73 -3.41
N CYS A 35 -3.71 1.59 -4.39
CA CYS A 35 -3.85 1.26 -5.80
C CYS A 35 -2.97 0.07 -6.21
N LEU A 36 -1.71 0.05 -5.79
CA LEU A 36 -0.79 -1.08 -6.05
C LEU A 36 -1.30 -2.39 -5.43
N CYS A 37 -1.76 -2.36 -4.18
CA CYS A 37 -2.35 -3.53 -3.52
C CYS A 37 -3.64 -3.98 -4.23
N GLY A 38 -4.49 -3.05 -4.64
CA GLY A 38 -5.71 -3.34 -5.41
C GLY A 38 -5.41 -3.97 -6.77
N LEU A 39 -4.45 -3.45 -7.50
CA LEU A 39 -3.99 -4.02 -8.77
C LEU A 39 -3.40 -5.42 -8.59
N LEU A 40 -2.58 -5.64 -7.56
CA LEU A 40 -2.05 -6.97 -7.23
C LEU A 40 -3.20 -7.96 -6.96
N TYR A 41 -4.18 -7.57 -6.14
CA TYR A 41 -5.33 -8.42 -5.84
C TYR A 41 -6.10 -8.81 -7.11
N LEU A 42 -6.41 -7.83 -7.98
CA LEU A 42 -7.10 -8.08 -9.24
C LEU A 42 -6.28 -9.00 -10.16
N GLN A 43 -4.98 -8.79 -10.26
CA GLN A 43 -4.08 -9.63 -11.05
C GLN A 43 -4.03 -11.07 -10.54
N LEU A 44 -3.95 -11.28 -9.22
CA LEU A 44 -3.91 -12.61 -8.61
C LEU A 44 -5.25 -13.34 -8.83
N GLU A 45 -6.36 -12.66 -8.65
CA GLU A 45 -7.69 -13.23 -8.87
C GLU A 45 -7.90 -13.61 -10.35
N GLN A 46 -7.48 -12.75 -11.27
CA GLN A 46 -7.55 -13.04 -12.71
C GLN A 46 -6.66 -14.22 -13.09
N SER A 47 -5.43 -14.29 -12.56
CA SER A 47 -4.52 -15.42 -12.79
C SER A 47 -5.08 -16.73 -12.26
N ARG A 48 -5.68 -16.71 -11.05
CA ARG A 48 -6.32 -17.90 -10.47
C ARG A 48 -7.47 -18.41 -11.35
N ARG A 49 -8.33 -17.50 -11.79
CA ARG A 49 -9.44 -17.86 -12.69
C ARG A 49 -8.94 -18.43 -14.02
N HIS A 50 -7.89 -17.84 -14.56
CA HIS A 50 -7.29 -18.32 -15.81
C HIS A 50 -6.73 -19.76 -15.67
N ASP A 51 -6.03 -20.05 -14.56
CA ASP A 51 -5.48 -21.39 -14.34
C ASP A 51 -6.59 -22.44 -14.16
N LEU A 52 -7.65 -22.10 -13.42
CA LEU A 52 -8.82 -22.98 -13.27
C LEU A 52 -9.55 -23.21 -14.60
N GLU A 53 -9.73 -22.18 -15.42
CA GLU A 53 -10.36 -22.32 -16.73
C GLU A 53 -9.51 -23.12 -17.71
N SER A 54 -8.18 -22.92 -17.66
CA SER A 54 -7.24 -23.74 -18.44
C SER A 54 -7.28 -25.22 -18.04
N ALA A 55 -7.42 -25.50 -16.74
CA ALA A 55 -7.58 -26.86 -16.23
C ALA A 55 -8.92 -27.49 -16.68
N ARG A 56 -10.01 -26.70 -16.73
CA ARG A 56 -11.30 -27.15 -17.28
C ARG A 56 -11.18 -27.57 -18.72
N ILE A 57 -10.58 -26.74 -19.55
CA ILE A 57 -10.36 -27.05 -20.97
C ILE A 57 -9.49 -28.29 -21.12
N ALA A 58 -8.44 -28.42 -20.32
CA ALA A 58 -7.56 -29.59 -20.32
C ALA A 58 -8.32 -30.87 -19.92
N SER A 59 -9.13 -30.81 -18.86
CA SER A 59 -9.99 -31.91 -18.40
C SER A 59 -11.01 -32.32 -19.45
N ALA A 60 -11.67 -31.36 -20.11
CA ALA A 60 -12.62 -31.62 -21.19
C ALA A 60 -11.95 -32.32 -22.40
N ASN A 61 -10.77 -31.86 -22.79
CA ASN A 61 -9.99 -32.48 -23.87
C ASN A 61 -9.55 -33.90 -23.51
N LEU A 62 -9.12 -34.09 -22.26
CA LEU A 62 -8.70 -35.39 -21.75
C LEU A 62 -9.88 -36.37 -21.74
N THR A 63 -11.03 -35.99 -21.19
CA THR A 63 -12.24 -36.84 -21.19
C THR A 63 -12.75 -37.12 -22.59
N GLN A 64 -12.62 -36.17 -23.54
CA GLN A 64 -12.93 -36.40 -24.95
C GLN A 64 -12.03 -37.49 -25.55
N ALA A 65 -10.73 -37.41 -25.33
CA ALA A 65 -9.79 -38.43 -25.86
C ALA A 65 -10.05 -39.80 -25.23
N MET A 66 -10.31 -39.83 -23.92
CA MET A 66 -10.66 -41.09 -23.22
C MET A 66 -11.95 -41.70 -23.74
N ALA A 67 -13.00 -40.88 -23.96
CA ALA A 67 -14.29 -41.33 -24.48
C ALA A 67 -14.14 -41.89 -25.89
N GLN A 68 -13.39 -41.22 -26.77
CA GLN A 68 -13.13 -41.69 -28.12
C GLN A 68 -12.40 -43.02 -28.10
N GLN A 69 -11.31 -43.16 -27.32
CA GLN A 69 -10.57 -44.41 -27.21
C GLN A 69 -11.42 -45.56 -26.66
N ALA A 70 -12.20 -45.28 -25.62
CA ALA A 70 -13.13 -46.28 -25.08
C ALA A 70 -14.17 -46.68 -26.14
N GLN A 71 -14.81 -45.73 -26.83
CA GLN A 71 -15.80 -45.98 -27.85
C GLN A 71 -15.21 -46.87 -28.98
N ASP A 72 -14.01 -46.53 -29.45
CA ASP A 72 -13.34 -47.30 -30.53
C ASP A 72 -13.00 -48.72 -30.04
N THR A 73 -12.53 -48.88 -28.81
CA THR A 73 -12.19 -50.18 -28.22
C THR A 73 -13.40 -51.09 -28.09
N PHE A 74 -14.52 -50.54 -27.57
CA PHE A 74 -15.76 -51.32 -27.44
C PHE A 74 -16.42 -51.60 -28.78
N LEU A 75 -16.40 -50.62 -29.72
CA LEU A 75 -16.93 -50.81 -31.08
C LEU A 75 -16.19 -51.92 -31.86
N GLN A 76 -14.85 -51.90 -31.83
CA GLN A 76 -14.03 -52.95 -32.46
C GLN A 76 -14.32 -54.32 -31.86
N THR A 77 -14.47 -54.40 -30.53
CA THR A 77 -14.80 -55.64 -29.83
C THR A 77 -16.19 -56.12 -30.19
N ASP A 78 -17.18 -55.22 -30.24
CA ASP A 78 -18.54 -55.56 -30.58
C ASP A 78 -18.70 -56.02 -32.03
N LEU A 79 -18.01 -55.35 -32.98
CA LEU A 79 -17.97 -55.79 -34.38
C LEU A 79 -17.40 -57.18 -34.55
N VAL A 80 -16.37 -57.55 -33.79
CA VAL A 80 -15.82 -58.91 -33.81
C VAL A 80 -16.86 -59.90 -33.28
N LEU A 81 -17.50 -59.60 -32.17
CA LEU A 81 -18.56 -60.46 -31.61
C LEU A 81 -19.76 -60.59 -32.57
N ALA A 82 -20.19 -59.50 -33.18
CA ALA A 82 -21.28 -59.52 -34.16
C ALA A 82 -20.94 -60.43 -35.34
N SER A 83 -19.77 -60.21 -35.95
CA SER A 83 -19.34 -61.02 -37.12
C SER A 83 -19.22 -62.50 -36.80
N LEU A 84 -18.77 -62.85 -35.60
CA LEU A 84 -18.65 -64.24 -35.15
C LEU A 84 -20.04 -64.84 -34.83
N ALA A 85 -20.93 -64.07 -34.22
CA ALA A 85 -22.30 -64.48 -33.92
C ALA A 85 -23.07 -64.77 -35.22
N ASP A 86 -22.99 -63.87 -36.23
CA ASP A 86 -23.62 -64.07 -37.55
C ASP A 86 -23.09 -65.33 -38.23
N TRP A 87 -21.75 -65.50 -38.20
CA TRP A 87 -21.17 -66.70 -38.78
C TRP A 87 -21.67 -67.97 -38.08
N MET A 88 -21.69 -68.02 -36.74
CA MET A 88 -22.15 -69.14 -35.97
C MET A 88 -23.65 -69.45 -36.16
N GLN A 89 -24.45 -68.43 -36.41
CA GLN A 89 -25.88 -68.57 -36.68
C GLN A 89 -26.14 -69.23 -38.07
N ILE A 90 -25.27 -68.94 -39.06
CA ILE A 90 -25.38 -69.49 -40.41
C ILE A 90 -24.81 -70.90 -40.48
N ASP A 91 -23.54 -71.10 -40.07
CA ASP A 91 -22.80 -72.32 -40.26
C ASP A 91 -22.85 -73.27 -39.03
N GLY A 92 -23.29 -72.74 -37.87
CA GLY A 92 -23.29 -73.47 -36.62
C GLY A 92 -21.95 -73.50 -35.93
N TYR A 93 -21.87 -74.19 -34.79
CA TYR A 93 -20.63 -74.37 -33.97
C TYR A 93 -20.52 -75.80 -33.43
N GLY A 94 -21.03 -76.76 -34.17
CA GLY A 94 -20.95 -78.16 -33.84
C GLY A 94 -19.48 -78.68 -33.72
N PRO A 95 -19.28 -79.86 -33.16
CA PRO A 95 -17.93 -80.40 -32.86
C PRO A 95 -16.97 -80.42 -34.02
N ALA A 96 -17.45 -80.57 -35.25
CA ALA A 96 -16.60 -80.57 -36.43
C ALA A 96 -16.02 -79.19 -36.79
N LEU A 97 -16.67 -78.11 -36.41
CA LEU A 97 -16.24 -76.73 -36.68
C LEU A 97 -15.44 -76.11 -35.50
N GLN A 98 -15.44 -76.74 -34.34
CA GLN A 98 -14.75 -76.20 -33.15
C GLN A 98 -13.26 -75.91 -33.38
N PRO A 99 -12.45 -76.77 -34.00
CA PRO A 99 -11.01 -76.50 -34.25
C PRO A 99 -10.80 -75.29 -35.15
N ARG A 100 -11.66 -75.06 -36.16
CA ARG A 100 -11.58 -73.92 -37.08
C ARG A 100 -12.00 -72.62 -36.34
N LEU A 101 -13.03 -72.71 -35.55
CA LEU A 101 -13.51 -71.57 -34.69
C LEU A 101 -12.48 -71.17 -33.66
N GLN A 102 -11.82 -72.15 -32.99
CA GLN A 102 -10.74 -71.89 -32.03
C GLN A 102 -9.61 -71.14 -32.69
N GLN A 103 -9.17 -71.59 -33.86
CA GLN A 103 -8.11 -70.92 -34.63
C GLN A 103 -8.51 -69.53 -35.07
N THR A 104 -9.75 -69.29 -35.41
CA THR A 104 -10.28 -67.98 -35.75
C THR A 104 -10.31 -67.05 -34.53
N PHE A 105 -10.78 -67.58 -33.39
CA PHE A 105 -10.73 -66.82 -32.12
C PHE A 105 -9.30 -66.45 -31.78
N ALA A 106 -8.36 -67.35 -31.83
CA ALA A 106 -6.97 -67.09 -31.55
C ALA A 106 -6.37 -66.02 -32.45
N ARG A 107 -6.62 -66.09 -33.78
CA ARG A 107 -6.16 -65.04 -34.72
C ARG A 107 -6.79 -63.66 -34.43
N ARG A 108 -8.06 -63.59 -34.08
CA ARG A 108 -8.74 -62.34 -33.75
C ARG A 108 -8.16 -61.71 -32.48
N VAL A 109 -7.90 -62.51 -31.46
CA VAL A 109 -7.25 -62.02 -30.22
C VAL A 109 -5.80 -61.58 -30.47
N GLN A 110 -5.05 -62.25 -31.33
CA GLN A 110 -3.71 -61.82 -31.71
C GLN A 110 -3.69 -60.50 -32.51
N SER A 111 -4.73 -60.22 -33.28
CA SER A 111 -4.84 -59.00 -34.11
C SER A 111 -5.36 -57.77 -33.34
N LEU A 112 -5.87 -57.92 -32.14
CA LEU A 112 -6.47 -56.89 -31.33
C LEU A 112 -5.89 -56.88 -29.93
N GLU A 113 -4.94 -55.97 -29.67
CA GLU A 113 -4.18 -55.89 -28.42
C GLU A 113 -5.06 -55.78 -27.17
N GLN A 114 -6.22 -55.12 -27.30
CA GLN A 114 -7.18 -54.91 -26.21
C GLN A 114 -7.85 -56.21 -25.77
N LEU A 115 -7.91 -57.25 -26.63
CA LEU A 115 -8.60 -58.48 -26.29
C LEU A 115 -7.72 -59.38 -25.40
N HIS A 116 -8.33 -59.80 -24.26
CA HIS A 116 -7.80 -60.86 -23.41
C HIS A 116 -8.08 -62.22 -24.00
N GLY A 117 -9.31 -62.45 -24.47
CA GLY A 117 -9.75 -63.69 -25.02
C GLY A 117 -11.17 -63.65 -25.58
N LEU A 118 -11.50 -64.64 -26.44
CA LEU A 118 -12.81 -64.90 -26.93
C LEU A 118 -13.29 -66.25 -26.41
N PHE A 119 -14.56 -66.35 -26.02
CA PHE A 119 -15.12 -67.51 -25.37
C PHE A 119 -16.56 -67.75 -25.88
N LEU A 120 -16.87 -69.03 -26.09
CA LEU A 120 -18.21 -69.45 -26.39
C LEU A 120 -18.72 -70.36 -25.29
N PHE A 121 -19.93 -70.06 -24.78
CA PHE A 121 -20.62 -70.84 -23.79
C PHE A 121 -21.95 -71.33 -24.37
N ASP A 122 -22.32 -72.56 -24.01
CA ASP A 122 -23.63 -73.14 -24.38
C ASP A 122 -24.79 -72.57 -23.53
N LYS A 123 -26.00 -73.01 -23.80
CA LYS A 123 -27.24 -72.59 -23.11
C LYS A 123 -27.22 -72.89 -21.62
N ASN A 124 -26.38 -73.78 -21.17
CA ASN A 124 -26.21 -74.15 -19.74
C ASN A 124 -25.03 -73.46 -19.12
N GLY A 125 -24.34 -72.54 -19.84
CA GLY A 125 -23.16 -71.85 -19.36
C GLY A 125 -21.87 -72.69 -19.37
N GLN A 126 -21.87 -73.81 -20.07
CA GLN A 126 -20.67 -74.65 -20.18
C GLN A 126 -19.77 -74.14 -21.28
N TRP A 127 -18.46 -74.32 -21.08
CA TRP A 127 -17.40 -73.90 -22.04
C TRP A 127 -17.47 -74.76 -23.30
N VAL A 128 -17.63 -74.10 -24.45
CA VAL A 128 -17.61 -74.76 -25.77
C VAL A 128 -16.30 -74.50 -26.50
N ILE A 129 -15.88 -73.22 -26.64
CA ILE A 129 -14.69 -72.82 -27.37
C ILE A 129 -14.02 -71.67 -26.62
N THR A 130 -12.68 -71.64 -26.69
CA THR A 130 -11.88 -70.52 -26.23
C THR A 130 -10.77 -70.19 -27.23
N SER A 131 -10.31 -68.94 -27.25
CA SER A 131 -9.13 -68.51 -28.04
C SER A 131 -7.81 -69.03 -27.46
N PHE A 132 -7.80 -69.57 -26.24
CA PHE A 132 -6.61 -70.13 -25.60
C PHE A 132 -6.31 -71.54 -26.13
N ALA A 133 -5.01 -71.91 -26.15
CA ALA A 133 -4.61 -73.19 -26.63
C ALA A 133 -5.21 -74.38 -25.84
N GLN A 134 -5.46 -74.18 -24.57
CA GLN A 134 -6.05 -75.16 -23.68
C GLN A 134 -7.34 -74.62 -23.05
N LEU A 135 -8.42 -75.36 -23.18
CA LEU A 135 -9.66 -75.11 -22.46
C LEU A 135 -9.50 -75.54 -21.00
N ARG A 136 -9.57 -74.61 -20.09
CA ARG A 136 -9.54 -74.94 -18.66
C ARG A 136 -10.92 -75.52 -18.27
N ARG A 137 -10.97 -76.81 -17.93
CA ARG A 137 -12.21 -77.41 -17.38
C ARG A 137 -12.43 -76.89 -15.99
N GLY A 138 -13.29 -75.87 -15.87
CA GLY A 138 -13.67 -75.21 -14.63
C GLY A 138 -15.20 -75.15 -14.46
N PRO A 139 -15.68 -74.50 -13.42
CA PRO A 139 -17.12 -74.28 -13.27
C PRO A 139 -17.66 -73.47 -14.45
N GLY A 140 -18.88 -73.78 -14.84
CA GLY A 140 -19.58 -73.02 -15.90
C GLY A 140 -19.72 -71.53 -15.56
N VAL A 141 -20.36 -70.75 -16.40
CA VAL A 141 -20.53 -69.29 -16.22
C VAL A 141 -21.97 -68.87 -16.00
N ALA A 142 -22.86 -69.82 -15.66
CA ALA A 142 -24.28 -69.55 -15.43
C ALA A 142 -24.54 -68.53 -14.28
N ASP A 143 -23.57 -68.42 -13.33
CA ASP A 143 -23.58 -67.45 -12.21
C ASP A 143 -23.07 -66.06 -12.57
N ARG A 144 -22.59 -65.85 -13.80
CA ARG A 144 -22.01 -64.57 -14.23
C ARG A 144 -23.12 -63.62 -14.70
N ASP A 145 -22.97 -62.33 -14.41
CA ASP A 145 -23.88 -61.24 -14.83
C ASP A 145 -24.21 -61.31 -16.34
N TYR A 146 -23.19 -61.32 -17.19
CA TYR A 146 -23.37 -61.34 -18.66
C TYR A 146 -24.14 -62.57 -19.18
N PHE A 147 -24.07 -63.72 -18.47
CA PHE A 147 -24.81 -64.92 -18.85
C PHE A 147 -26.27 -64.80 -18.44
N ALA A 148 -26.51 -64.43 -17.17
CA ALA A 148 -27.86 -64.20 -16.64
C ALA A 148 -28.62 -63.11 -17.45
N PHE A 149 -27.92 -62.04 -17.81
CA PHE A 149 -28.47 -60.98 -18.68
C PHE A 149 -29.02 -61.56 -20.00
N HIS A 150 -28.20 -62.31 -20.76
CA HIS A 150 -28.60 -62.83 -22.08
C HIS A 150 -29.62 -63.98 -21.97
N GLN A 151 -29.67 -64.70 -20.86
CA GLN A 151 -30.72 -65.67 -20.61
C GLN A 151 -32.09 -65.01 -20.45
N GLN A 152 -32.13 -63.86 -19.80
CA GLN A 152 -33.37 -63.12 -19.52
C GLN A 152 -33.75 -62.12 -20.61
N ASN A 153 -32.78 -61.63 -21.40
CA ASN A 153 -32.99 -60.63 -22.43
C ASN A 153 -32.80 -61.21 -23.82
N ALA A 154 -33.80 -61.02 -24.70
CA ALA A 154 -33.74 -61.44 -26.09
C ALA A 154 -32.96 -60.46 -26.99
N SER A 155 -32.45 -59.35 -26.48
CA SER A 155 -31.68 -58.36 -27.23
C SER A 155 -30.42 -58.94 -27.81
N LEU A 156 -30.14 -58.63 -29.07
CA LEU A 156 -28.91 -58.98 -29.78
C LEU A 156 -27.81 -57.93 -29.66
N ILE A 157 -28.09 -56.81 -28.94
CA ILE A 157 -27.11 -55.76 -28.66
C ILE A 157 -26.06 -56.31 -27.68
N ALA A 158 -24.82 -55.88 -27.84
CA ALA A 158 -23.77 -56.26 -26.92
C ALA A 158 -24.08 -55.77 -25.51
N HIS A 159 -23.89 -56.63 -24.53
CA HIS A 159 -23.96 -56.27 -23.09
C HIS A 159 -22.55 -56.12 -22.56
N ILE A 160 -22.30 -55.03 -21.85
CA ILE A 160 -21.05 -54.74 -21.13
C ILE A 160 -21.35 -54.92 -19.65
N GLY A 161 -20.74 -55.93 -19.06
CA GLY A 161 -20.91 -56.23 -17.64
C GLY A 161 -19.81 -55.60 -16.75
N PRO A 162 -19.99 -55.69 -15.43
CA PRO A 162 -18.95 -55.26 -14.48
C PRO A 162 -17.64 -55.98 -14.70
N ALA A 163 -16.51 -55.33 -14.38
CA ALA A 163 -15.22 -55.93 -14.45
C ALA A 163 -15.11 -57.17 -13.57
N ILE A 164 -14.53 -58.26 -14.10
CA ILE A 164 -14.42 -59.57 -13.43
C ILE A 164 -13.06 -60.18 -13.55
N ARG A 165 -12.73 -61.10 -12.67
CA ARG A 165 -11.58 -62.00 -12.83
C ARG A 165 -11.92 -63.11 -13.84
N SER A 166 -11.07 -63.22 -14.88
CA SER A 166 -11.17 -64.32 -15.88
C SER A 166 -10.97 -65.66 -15.21
N ARG A 167 -11.91 -66.58 -15.43
CA ARG A 167 -11.77 -67.97 -14.96
C ARG A 167 -10.69 -68.77 -15.67
N GLN A 168 -10.22 -68.24 -16.81
CA GLN A 168 -9.16 -68.89 -17.61
C GLN A 168 -7.76 -68.75 -16.97
N ASN A 169 -7.42 -67.52 -16.50
CA ASN A 169 -6.06 -67.23 -15.99
C ASN A 169 -6.04 -66.30 -14.78
N GLY A 170 -7.17 -65.77 -14.33
CA GLY A 170 -7.26 -64.88 -13.20
C GLY A 170 -7.06 -63.39 -13.49
N ASP A 171 -6.81 -63.00 -14.72
CA ASP A 171 -6.65 -61.58 -15.10
C ASP A 171 -7.95 -60.81 -14.98
N TRP A 172 -7.84 -59.51 -14.68
CA TRP A 172 -8.98 -58.59 -14.72
C TRP A 172 -9.40 -58.31 -16.15
N ILE A 173 -10.69 -58.54 -16.45
CA ILE A 173 -11.27 -58.30 -17.78
C ILE A 173 -12.60 -57.51 -17.64
N ILE A 174 -12.87 -56.73 -18.66
CA ILE A 174 -14.19 -56.12 -18.86
C ILE A 174 -14.94 -57.01 -19.87
N PRO A 175 -16.04 -57.68 -19.46
CA PRO A 175 -16.77 -58.58 -20.31
C PRO A 175 -17.65 -57.82 -21.28
N VAL A 176 -17.50 -58.11 -22.57
CA VAL A 176 -18.42 -57.69 -23.65
C VAL A 176 -19.03 -58.95 -24.21
N SER A 177 -20.33 -59.07 -24.19
CA SER A 177 -21.00 -60.32 -24.55
C SER A 177 -22.18 -60.12 -25.50
N ARG A 178 -22.43 -61.14 -26.33
CA ARG A 178 -23.61 -61.19 -27.20
C ARG A 178 -24.33 -62.52 -27.03
N ARG A 179 -25.67 -62.43 -27.13
CA ARG A 179 -26.56 -63.56 -27.12
C ARG A 179 -26.42 -64.33 -28.45
N LEU A 180 -26.39 -65.64 -28.36
CA LEU A 180 -26.55 -66.53 -29.52
C LEU A 180 -27.90 -67.22 -29.45
N ASN A 181 -28.60 -67.21 -30.62
CA ASN A 181 -29.88 -67.88 -30.77
C ASN A 181 -29.76 -69.00 -31.79
N ASP A 182 -30.73 -69.95 -31.69
CA ASP A 182 -30.96 -70.92 -32.74
C ASP A 182 -31.77 -70.27 -33.91
N LYS A 183 -32.10 -71.09 -34.95
CA LYS A 183 -32.84 -70.62 -36.10
C LYS A 183 -34.28 -70.17 -35.75
N ASP A 184 -34.78 -70.62 -34.65
CA ASP A 184 -36.12 -70.32 -34.13
C ASP A 184 -36.10 -69.11 -33.15
N GLY A 185 -34.94 -68.55 -32.88
CA GLY A 185 -34.77 -67.40 -32.00
C GLY A 185 -34.61 -67.76 -30.52
N ASN A 186 -34.50 -69.05 -30.18
CA ASN A 186 -34.33 -69.48 -28.79
C ASN A 186 -32.86 -69.33 -28.33
N PHE A 187 -32.67 -69.09 -27.04
CA PHE A 187 -31.36 -68.94 -26.44
C PHE A 187 -30.51 -70.21 -26.58
N GLN A 188 -29.38 -70.11 -27.24
CA GLN A 188 -28.45 -71.19 -27.47
C GLN A 188 -27.12 -71.04 -26.72
N GLY A 189 -26.82 -69.81 -26.24
CA GLY A 189 -25.57 -69.57 -25.51
C GLY A 189 -25.11 -68.11 -25.56
N VAL A 190 -23.87 -67.90 -25.10
CA VAL A 190 -23.27 -66.56 -25.03
C VAL A 190 -21.90 -66.56 -25.67
N LEU A 191 -21.67 -65.63 -26.55
CA LEU A 191 -20.34 -65.29 -27.08
C LEU A 191 -19.78 -64.14 -26.26
N LEU A 192 -18.59 -64.30 -25.68
CA LEU A 192 -17.93 -63.33 -24.77
C LEU A 192 -16.57 -62.92 -25.33
N ALA A 193 -16.30 -61.65 -25.34
CA ALA A 193 -14.97 -61.05 -25.42
C ALA A 193 -14.57 -60.45 -24.08
N GLY A 194 -13.42 -60.81 -23.59
CA GLY A 194 -12.82 -60.10 -22.45
C GLY A 194 -11.89 -59.00 -22.95
N ILE A 195 -12.14 -57.76 -22.57
CA ILE A 195 -11.18 -56.65 -22.80
C ILE A 195 -10.23 -56.63 -21.60
N LYS A 196 -8.91 -56.59 -21.87
CA LYS A 196 -7.90 -56.46 -20.81
C LYS A 196 -8.05 -55.15 -20.06
N MET A 197 -8.16 -55.20 -18.75
CA MET A 197 -8.09 -54.00 -17.93
C MET A 197 -6.74 -53.30 -18.04
N SER A 198 -5.64 -54.07 -18.18
CA SER A 198 -4.31 -53.52 -18.39
C SER A 198 -4.17 -52.68 -19.65
N TYR A 199 -5.02 -52.88 -20.67
CA TYR A 199 -5.06 -52.02 -21.85
C TYR A 199 -5.50 -50.59 -21.49
N PHE A 200 -6.53 -50.44 -20.69
CA PHE A 200 -6.94 -49.12 -20.22
C PHE A 200 -5.94 -48.51 -19.23
N ASP A 201 -5.30 -49.31 -18.37
CA ASP A 201 -4.23 -48.85 -17.49
C ASP A 201 -3.05 -48.26 -18.28
N GLN A 202 -2.62 -48.95 -19.37
CA GLN A 202 -1.56 -48.43 -20.25
C GLN A 202 -2.01 -47.16 -20.98
N PHE A 203 -3.24 -47.12 -21.46
CA PHE A 203 -3.79 -45.93 -22.09
C PHE A 203 -3.82 -44.75 -21.12
N PHE A 204 -4.29 -44.93 -19.88
CA PHE A 204 -4.30 -43.88 -18.86
C PHE A 204 -2.90 -43.42 -18.48
N LYS A 205 -1.88 -44.32 -18.54
CA LYS A 205 -0.47 -43.98 -18.29
C LYS A 205 0.14 -43.09 -19.39
N SER A 206 -0.45 -43.08 -20.59
CA SER A 206 0.01 -42.21 -21.68
C SER A 206 -0.27 -40.74 -21.43
N PHE A 207 -1.16 -40.41 -20.49
CA PHE A 207 -1.46 -39.04 -20.13
C PHE A 207 -0.64 -38.60 -18.89
N SER A 208 -0.14 -37.36 -18.94
CA SER A 208 0.50 -36.74 -17.81
C SER A 208 -0.58 -36.26 -16.83
N LEU A 209 -0.70 -36.92 -15.71
CA LEU A 209 -1.60 -36.59 -14.62
C LEU A 209 -0.76 -36.34 -13.37
N ASP A 210 -1.20 -35.43 -12.52
CA ASP A 210 -0.57 -35.17 -11.22
C ASP A 210 -0.71 -36.40 -10.29
N ASP A 211 0.15 -36.48 -9.26
CA ASP A 211 0.21 -37.64 -8.35
C ASP A 211 -1.11 -37.87 -7.58
N LYS A 212 -1.95 -36.85 -7.43
CA LYS A 212 -3.25 -36.91 -6.78
C LYS A 212 -4.40 -36.96 -7.76
N GLY A 213 -4.12 -36.93 -9.07
CA GLY A 213 -5.11 -37.00 -10.11
C GLY A 213 -5.69 -38.38 -10.30
N GLU A 214 -6.86 -38.47 -10.92
CA GLU A 214 -7.60 -39.71 -11.12
C GLU A 214 -8.21 -39.78 -12.52
N MET A 215 -8.18 -40.98 -13.11
CA MET A 215 -8.90 -41.32 -14.33
C MET A 215 -9.71 -42.57 -14.11
N ALA A 216 -10.92 -42.63 -14.65
CA ALA A 216 -11.73 -43.83 -14.54
C ALA A 216 -12.60 -44.06 -15.79
N LEU A 217 -12.90 -45.32 -16.02
CA LEU A 217 -13.93 -45.81 -16.92
C LEU A 217 -14.94 -46.57 -16.07
N ALA A 218 -16.19 -46.23 -16.17
CA ALA A 218 -17.28 -46.83 -15.42
C ALA A 218 -18.49 -47.12 -16.33
N LEU A 219 -19.37 -48.00 -15.87
CA LEU A 219 -20.72 -48.12 -16.43
C LEU A 219 -21.56 -46.87 -16.05
N SER A 220 -22.66 -46.65 -16.80
CA SER A 220 -23.55 -45.51 -16.54
C SER A 220 -24.25 -45.55 -15.17
N ASP A 221 -24.27 -46.71 -14.50
CA ASP A 221 -24.73 -46.88 -13.13
C ASP A 221 -23.67 -46.54 -12.07
N GLY A 222 -22.46 -46.15 -12.53
CA GLY A 222 -21.33 -45.84 -11.67
C GLY A 222 -20.40 -46.99 -11.37
N THR A 223 -20.69 -48.23 -11.82
CA THR A 223 -19.84 -49.39 -11.57
C THR A 223 -18.47 -49.25 -12.26
N LEU A 224 -17.41 -49.27 -11.48
CA LEU A 224 -16.04 -49.00 -11.91
C LEU A 224 -15.50 -50.18 -12.73
N LEU A 225 -15.05 -49.90 -13.98
CA LEU A 225 -14.45 -50.89 -14.87
C LEU A 225 -12.91 -50.83 -14.90
N ALA A 226 -12.36 -49.63 -14.92
CA ALA A 226 -10.91 -49.38 -14.88
C ALA A 226 -10.63 -48.04 -14.23
N ARG A 227 -9.50 -47.92 -13.52
CA ARG A 227 -9.08 -46.66 -12.93
C ARG A 227 -7.56 -46.52 -12.83
N ARG A 228 -7.10 -45.26 -12.75
CA ARG A 228 -5.75 -44.88 -12.37
C ARG A 228 -5.84 -43.78 -11.30
N PRO A 229 -5.16 -43.91 -10.15
CA PRO A 229 -4.34 -45.06 -9.74
C PRO A 229 -5.17 -46.31 -9.55
N PHE A 230 -4.56 -47.47 -9.83
CA PHE A 230 -5.25 -48.76 -9.72
C PHE A 230 -5.57 -49.09 -8.25
N ASP A 231 -6.81 -49.48 -7.99
CA ASP A 231 -7.27 -49.93 -6.68
C ASP A 231 -8.22 -51.13 -6.85
N GLU A 232 -7.68 -52.32 -6.55
CA GLU A 232 -8.39 -53.56 -6.73
C GLU A 232 -9.71 -53.65 -5.93
N ALA A 233 -9.72 -53.05 -4.72
CA ALA A 233 -10.88 -53.11 -3.86
C ALA A 233 -12.12 -52.35 -4.41
N ARG A 234 -11.87 -51.42 -5.33
CA ARG A 234 -12.96 -50.61 -5.93
C ARG A 234 -13.43 -51.13 -7.29
N ILE A 235 -12.63 -51.97 -7.96
CA ILE A 235 -13.01 -52.49 -9.27
C ILE A 235 -14.28 -53.34 -9.14
N GLY A 236 -15.26 -53.11 -10.01
CA GLY A 236 -16.56 -53.76 -10.03
C GLY A 236 -17.56 -53.23 -8.97
N HIS A 237 -17.18 -52.19 -8.24
CA HIS A 237 -18.07 -51.52 -7.26
C HIS A 237 -18.45 -50.13 -7.75
N PRO A 238 -19.60 -49.57 -7.29
CA PRO A 238 -19.99 -48.20 -7.62
C PRO A 238 -18.98 -47.19 -7.10
N LEU A 239 -18.70 -46.16 -7.91
CA LEU A 239 -17.92 -45.00 -7.46
C LEU A 239 -18.68 -44.23 -6.38
N ALA A 240 -17.96 -43.72 -5.38
CA ALA A 240 -18.53 -42.97 -4.27
C ALA A 240 -19.19 -41.63 -4.69
N GLU A 241 -18.74 -41.08 -5.82
CA GLU A 241 -19.21 -39.80 -6.38
C GLU A 241 -20.48 -39.98 -7.25
N GLU A 242 -21.53 -40.55 -6.69
CA GLU A 242 -22.81 -40.82 -7.39
C GLU A 242 -23.39 -39.64 -8.19
N HIS A 243 -23.13 -38.42 -7.75
CA HIS A 243 -23.66 -37.23 -8.42
C HIS A 243 -23.08 -37.00 -9.83
N ILE A 244 -21.87 -37.51 -10.14
CA ILE A 244 -21.28 -37.45 -11.48
C ILE A 244 -22.08 -38.31 -12.47
N PHE A 245 -22.74 -39.38 -11.99
CA PHE A 245 -23.48 -40.35 -12.81
C PHE A 245 -24.98 -40.09 -12.86
N LYS A 246 -25.51 -39.25 -11.98
CA LYS A 246 -26.96 -38.94 -11.88
C LYS A 246 -27.43 -37.83 -12.84
N HIS A 247 -26.54 -37.23 -13.62
CA HIS A 247 -26.93 -36.18 -14.55
C HIS A 247 -27.52 -36.80 -15.82
N ASP A 248 -28.69 -36.26 -16.23
CA ASP A 248 -29.44 -36.62 -17.44
C ASP A 248 -28.54 -36.59 -18.70
N PRO A 249 -28.42 -37.70 -19.43
CA PRO A 249 -27.69 -37.74 -20.71
C PRO A 249 -28.15 -36.68 -21.74
N ALA A 250 -29.35 -36.17 -21.62
CA ALA A 250 -29.93 -35.17 -22.53
C ALA A 250 -29.43 -33.72 -22.23
N SER A 251 -28.89 -33.44 -21.06
CA SER A 251 -28.34 -32.11 -20.70
C SER A 251 -26.88 -31.93 -21.05
N SER A 252 -26.22 -32.92 -21.61
CA SER A 252 -24.77 -33.04 -21.72
C SER A 252 -24.17 -32.49 -23.02
N GLY A 253 -24.44 -31.22 -23.30
CA GLY A 253 -23.62 -30.43 -24.23
C GLY A 253 -22.42 -29.74 -23.63
N VAL A 254 -22.34 -29.68 -22.30
CA VAL A 254 -21.22 -29.03 -21.58
C VAL A 254 -20.62 -30.04 -20.61
N PRO A 255 -19.30 -30.30 -20.67
CA PRO A 255 -18.62 -31.09 -19.64
C PRO A 255 -18.90 -30.44 -18.28
N GLY A 256 -19.54 -31.20 -17.37
CA GLY A 256 -19.80 -30.71 -16.02
C GLY A 256 -18.52 -30.72 -15.21
N ASP A 257 -17.75 -29.64 -15.28
CA ASP A 257 -16.53 -29.49 -14.49
C ASP A 257 -16.89 -28.96 -13.09
N VAL A 258 -16.85 -29.82 -12.11
CA VAL A 258 -17.17 -29.48 -10.72
C VAL A 258 -15.97 -29.78 -9.84
N LEU A 259 -15.61 -28.79 -9.02
CA LEU A 259 -14.66 -29.02 -7.91
C LEU A 259 -15.38 -29.82 -6.83
N ILE A 260 -14.90 -31.03 -6.56
CA ILE A 260 -15.49 -31.95 -5.59
C ILE A 260 -14.45 -32.36 -4.58
N HIS A 261 -14.85 -32.39 -3.32
CA HIS A 261 -14.11 -33.14 -2.30
C HIS A 261 -14.39 -34.63 -2.50
N SER A 262 -13.37 -35.38 -2.89
CA SER A 262 -13.50 -36.81 -2.99
C SER A 262 -13.78 -37.43 -1.61
N ALA A 263 -14.87 -38.16 -1.49
CA ALA A 263 -15.22 -38.86 -0.27
C ALA A 263 -14.23 -40.01 0.04
N ALA A 264 -13.40 -40.36 -0.93
CA ALA A 264 -12.47 -41.49 -0.85
C ALA A 264 -11.17 -41.16 -0.10
N ASP A 265 -10.64 -39.96 -0.30
CA ASP A 265 -9.32 -39.54 0.21
C ASP A 265 -9.28 -38.06 0.68
N GLY A 266 -10.40 -37.35 0.61
CA GLY A 266 -10.52 -35.95 1.03
C GLY A 266 -9.84 -34.93 0.11
N VAL A 267 -9.29 -35.37 -1.03
CA VAL A 267 -8.61 -34.46 -1.97
C VAL A 267 -9.64 -33.69 -2.78
N VAL A 268 -9.43 -32.36 -2.90
CA VAL A 268 -10.24 -31.53 -3.80
C VAL A 268 -9.76 -31.70 -5.21
N ARG A 269 -10.64 -32.13 -6.11
CA ARG A 269 -10.34 -32.33 -7.52
C ARG A 269 -11.36 -31.65 -8.43
N LEU A 270 -10.87 -31.15 -9.54
CA LEU A 270 -11.69 -30.76 -10.67
C LEU A 270 -11.99 -32.00 -11.50
N TYR A 271 -13.24 -32.45 -11.49
CA TYR A 271 -13.71 -33.59 -12.25
C TYR A 271 -14.27 -33.17 -13.59
N GLY A 272 -13.73 -33.72 -14.67
CA GLY A 272 -14.38 -33.77 -15.97
C GLY A 272 -15.00 -35.14 -16.17
N HIS A 273 -16.15 -35.23 -16.82
CA HIS A 273 -16.79 -36.49 -17.18
C HIS A 273 -17.44 -36.42 -18.56
N ARG A 274 -17.56 -37.60 -19.20
CA ARG A 274 -18.22 -37.73 -20.50
C ARG A 274 -18.88 -39.07 -20.64
N HIS A 275 -20.17 -39.05 -21.01
CA HIS A 275 -20.90 -40.24 -21.39
C HIS A 275 -20.58 -40.63 -22.84
N LEU A 276 -20.44 -41.95 -23.12
CA LEU A 276 -20.34 -42.46 -24.47
C LEU A 276 -21.73 -42.56 -25.09
N GLN A 277 -21.85 -42.20 -26.37
CA GLN A 277 -23.13 -42.20 -27.05
C GLN A 277 -23.63 -43.60 -27.44
N ALA A 278 -22.70 -44.48 -27.77
CA ALA A 278 -23.03 -45.81 -28.32
C ALA A 278 -23.10 -46.90 -27.24
N TYR A 279 -22.55 -46.64 -26.07
CA TYR A 279 -22.43 -47.64 -24.98
C TYR A 279 -22.76 -47.02 -23.63
N PRO A 280 -23.30 -47.83 -22.68
CA PRO A 280 -23.63 -47.31 -21.34
C PRO A 280 -22.39 -47.12 -20.50
N LEU A 281 -21.48 -46.27 -20.94
CA LEU A 281 -20.19 -46.02 -20.34
C LEU A 281 -19.98 -44.54 -20.08
N VAL A 282 -19.21 -44.26 -19.02
CA VAL A 282 -18.78 -42.91 -18.62
C VAL A 282 -17.28 -42.95 -18.38
N VAL A 283 -16.59 -41.96 -18.90
CA VAL A 283 -15.21 -41.69 -18.56
C VAL A 283 -15.11 -40.47 -17.66
N THR A 284 -14.23 -40.52 -16.67
CA THR A 284 -13.94 -39.41 -15.81
C THR A 284 -12.44 -39.14 -15.74
N ALA A 285 -12.06 -37.85 -15.68
CA ALA A 285 -10.71 -37.42 -15.40
C ALA A 285 -10.75 -36.33 -14.33
N ALA A 286 -9.93 -36.44 -13.32
CA ALA A 286 -9.89 -35.54 -12.19
C ALA A 286 -8.46 -35.04 -11.96
N MET A 287 -8.28 -33.73 -11.87
CA MET A 287 -7.01 -33.05 -11.57
C MET A 287 -7.11 -32.43 -10.18
N SER A 288 -6.06 -32.56 -9.37
CA SER A 288 -6.08 -31.97 -8.02
C SER A 288 -6.02 -30.45 -8.09
N GLU A 289 -6.80 -29.75 -7.24
CA GLU A 289 -6.74 -28.28 -7.10
C GLU A 289 -5.32 -27.81 -6.76
N GLU A 290 -4.63 -28.57 -5.92
CA GLU A 290 -3.25 -28.28 -5.53
C GLU A 290 -2.30 -28.24 -6.74
N ALA A 291 -2.40 -29.21 -7.66
CA ALA A 291 -1.58 -29.24 -8.87
C ALA A 291 -1.98 -28.13 -9.85
N ILE A 292 -3.27 -27.85 -10.01
CA ILE A 292 -3.77 -26.77 -10.86
C ILE A 292 -3.24 -25.42 -10.38
N LEU A 293 -3.25 -25.19 -9.07
CA LEU A 293 -2.88 -23.90 -8.46
C LEU A 293 -1.41 -23.82 -8.02
N ALA A 294 -0.60 -24.89 -8.17
CA ALA A 294 0.82 -24.89 -7.77
C ALA A 294 1.58 -23.72 -8.42
N GLY A 295 1.48 -23.59 -9.73
CA GLY A 295 2.11 -22.49 -10.46
C GLY A 295 1.55 -21.10 -10.10
N TRP A 296 0.27 -21.03 -9.71
CA TRP A 296 -0.33 -19.80 -9.21
C TRP A 296 0.23 -19.40 -7.85
N HIS A 297 0.40 -20.34 -6.92
CA HIS A 297 0.98 -20.06 -5.60
C HIS A 297 2.40 -19.46 -5.71
N ASP A 298 3.24 -20.02 -6.58
CA ASP A 298 4.59 -19.50 -6.79
C ASP A 298 4.59 -18.10 -7.38
N ARG A 299 3.75 -17.86 -8.40
CA ARG A 299 3.59 -16.52 -8.99
C ARG A 299 2.99 -15.53 -8.00
N ALA A 300 2.01 -15.93 -7.20
CA ALA A 300 1.37 -15.11 -6.20
C ALA A 300 2.38 -14.69 -5.11
N PHE A 301 3.19 -15.63 -4.64
CA PHE A 301 4.24 -15.34 -3.67
C PHE A 301 5.27 -14.34 -4.22
N GLN A 302 5.79 -14.58 -5.43
CA GLN A 302 6.76 -13.69 -6.07
C GLN A 302 6.20 -12.30 -6.31
N SER A 303 4.99 -12.20 -6.86
CA SER A 303 4.34 -10.91 -7.13
C SER A 303 4.05 -10.15 -5.83
N SER A 304 3.59 -10.85 -4.80
CA SER A 304 3.33 -10.25 -3.48
C SER A 304 4.61 -9.74 -2.82
N LEU A 305 5.72 -10.50 -2.94
CA LEU A 305 7.02 -10.08 -2.42
C LEU A 305 7.52 -8.82 -3.14
N ILE A 306 7.45 -8.78 -4.47
CA ILE A 306 7.88 -7.62 -5.26
C ILE A 306 7.05 -6.38 -4.89
N VAL A 307 5.72 -6.49 -4.90
CA VAL A 307 4.84 -5.35 -4.55
C VAL A 307 5.05 -4.94 -3.10
N GLY A 308 5.22 -5.89 -2.17
CA GLY A 308 5.53 -5.60 -0.77
C GLY A 308 6.83 -4.81 -0.61
N LEU A 309 7.89 -5.17 -1.32
CA LEU A 309 9.16 -4.41 -1.32
C LEU A 309 8.99 -3.01 -1.92
N VAL A 310 8.24 -2.87 -3.00
CA VAL A 310 7.95 -1.56 -3.61
C VAL A 310 7.15 -0.67 -2.65
N VAL A 311 6.09 -1.19 -2.04
CA VAL A 311 5.28 -0.46 -1.05
C VAL A 311 6.12 -0.06 0.16
N MET A 312 6.94 -0.97 0.66
CA MET A 312 7.88 -0.66 1.77
C MET A 312 8.85 0.46 1.39
N GLY A 313 9.41 0.42 0.18
CA GLY A 313 10.30 1.48 -0.33
C GLY A 313 9.59 2.84 -0.42
N ILE A 314 8.35 2.87 -0.94
CA ILE A 314 7.53 4.08 -1.03
C ILE A 314 7.23 4.63 0.38
N CYS A 315 6.86 3.76 1.33
CA CYS A 315 6.59 4.17 2.71
C CYS A 315 7.84 4.71 3.40
N LEU A 316 9.00 4.07 3.22
CA LEU A 316 10.28 4.52 3.77
C LEU A 316 10.67 5.89 3.18
N PHE A 317 10.57 6.04 1.86
CA PHE A 317 10.82 7.32 1.20
C PHE A 317 9.87 8.42 1.72
N GLY A 318 8.58 8.11 1.83
CA GLY A 318 7.58 9.02 2.39
C GLY A 318 7.90 9.42 3.83
N TRP A 319 8.32 8.48 4.67
CA TRP A 319 8.74 8.75 6.04
C TRP A 319 9.95 9.67 6.11
N VAL A 320 10.99 9.37 5.31
CA VAL A 320 12.20 10.22 5.22
C VAL A 320 11.84 11.63 4.75
N PHE A 321 11.02 11.73 3.71
CA PHE A 321 10.57 13.02 3.17
C PHE A 321 9.82 13.85 4.21
N VAL A 322 8.84 13.24 4.89
CA VAL A 322 8.09 13.92 5.98
C VAL A 322 9.02 14.35 7.11
N HIS A 323 9.97 13.50 7.50
CA HIS A 323 10.94 13.82 8.53
C HIS A 323 11.83 15.00 8.13
N GLN A 324 12.34 15.01 6.90
CA GLN A 324 13.17 16.08 6.35
C GLN A 324 12.44 17.43 6.30
N VAL A 325 11.17 17.43 5.83
CA VAL A 325 10.36 18.65 5.79
C VAL A 325 10.14 19.20 7.20
N ARG A 326 9.76 18.35 8.16
CA ARG A 326 9.57 18.77 9.57
C ARG A 326 10.85 19.31 10.20
N ASN A 327 11.98 18.71 9.89
CA ASN A 327 13.27 19.15 10.41
C ASN A 327 13.65 20.53 9.82
N SER A 328 13.44 20.72 8.53
CA SER A 328 13.67 22.01 7.87
C SER A 328 12.81 23.14 8.49
N GLU A 329 11.52 22.85 8.77
CA GLU A 329 10.62 23.83 9.41
C GLU A 329 11.11 24.22 10.83
N ARG A 330 11.61 23.26 11.61
CA ARG A 330 12.19 23.54 12.93
C ARG A 330 13.43 24.43 12.84
N VAL A 331 14.36 24.09 11.95
CA VAL A 331 15.58 24.87 11.75
C VAL A 331 15.27 26.30 11.29
N GLU A 332 14.31 26.47 10.37
CA GLU A 332 13.87 27.81 9.94
C GLU A 332 13.28 28.63 11.10
N ALA A 333 12.45 27.98 11.94
CA ALA A 333 11.85 28.62 13.11
C ALA A 333 12.90 29.04 14.15
N ASP A 334 13.89 28.19 14.42
CA ASP A 334 14.96 28.47 15.37
C ASP A 334 15.90 29.57 14.85
N LEU A 335 16.20 29.55 13.54
CA LEU A 335 16.99 30.60 12.90
C LEU A 335 16.30 31.96 13.00
N ARG A 336 14.97 32.01 12.78
CA ARG A 336 14.19 33.25 12.89
C ARG A 336 14.24 33.80 14.32
N LYS A 337 14.04 32.94 15.33
CA LYS A 337 14.15 33.35 16.74
C LYS A 337 15.53 33.89 17.09
N ALA A 338 16.58 33.23 16.59
CA ALA A 338 17.95 33.69 16.80
C ALA A 338 18.21 35.04 16.14
N GLN A 339 17.68 35.27 14.92
CA GLN A 339 17.78 36.55 14.25
C GLN A 339 17.06 37.67 15.02
N GLU A 340 15.82 37.43 15.48
CA GLU A 340 15.07 38.40 16.30
C GLU A 340 15.81 38.74 17.61
N ALA A 341 16.38 37.73 18.27
CA ALA A 341 17.18 37.94 19.49
C ALA A 341 18.45 38.76 19.23
N LEU A 342 19.16 38.46 18.13
CA LEU A 342 20.33 39.22 17.72
C LEU A 342 20.00 40.67 17.37
N GLU A 343 18.89 40.91 16.68
CA GLU A 343 18.45 42.25 16.34
C GLU A 343 18.07 43.06 17.59
N LEU A 344 17.42 42.44 18.58
CA LEU A 344 17.11 43.08 19.85
C LEU A 344 18.38 43.48 20.61
N ILE A 345 19.37 42.59 20.70
CA ILE A 345 20.67 42.89 21.35
C ILE A 345 21.43 43.97 20.59
N ALA A 346 21.34 43.97 19.25
CA ALA A 346 22.05 44.96 18.44
C ALA A 346 21.43 46.37 18.52
N THR A 347 20.16 46.49 18.91
CA THR A 347 19.39 47.75 18.85
C THR A 347 18.95 48.28 20.20
N HIS A 348 18.96 47.47 21.26
CA HIS A 348 18.50 47.86 22.59
C HIS A 348 19.59 47.68 23.64
N ASP A 349 19.57 48.50 24.69
CA ASP A 349 20.42 48.38 25.86
C ASP A 349 19.91 47.27 26.79
N SER A 350 20.75 46.34 27.14
CA SER A 350 20.40 45.13 27.90
C SER A 350 19.98 45.41 29.35
N LEU A 351 20.45 46.54 29.96
CA LEU A 351 20.11 46.91 31.32
C LEU A 351 18.75 47.63 31.41
N THR A 352 18.53 48.55 30.51
CA THR A 352 17.39 49.45 30.58
C THR A 352 16.23 49.08 29.65
N GLY A 353 16.50 48.25 28.63
CA GLY A 353 15.51 47.88 27.59
C GLY A 353 15.08 49.08 26.69
N LEU A 354 15.79 50.19 26.79
CA LEU A 354 15.63 51.34 25.85
C LEU A 354 16.46 51.08 24.57
N ALA A 355 16.20 51.89 23.54
CA ALA A 355 17.07 51.93 22.38
C ALA A 355 18.50 52.23 22.82
N ASN A 356 19.45 51.55 22.19
CA ASN A 356 20.86 51.86 22.40
C ASN A 356 21.33 52.99 21.45
N ARG A 357 22.54 53.45 21.65
CA ARG A 357 23.15 54.50 20.83
C ARG A 357 23.10 54.18 19.31
N ARG A 358 23.30 52.91 18.95
CA ARG A 358 23.29 52.48 17.55
C ARG A 358 21.93 52.60 16.90
N LEU A 359 20.83 52.26 17.59
CA LEU A 359 19.48 52.45 17.10
C LEU A 359 19.13 53.95 17.04
N PHE A 360 19.59 54.75 18.03
CA PHE A 360 19.43 56.19 18.01
C PHE A 360 20.05 56.83 16.77
N GLU A 361 21.32 56.52 16.48
CA GLU A 361 22.01 57.10 15.30
C GLU A 361 21.29 56.79 14.01
N ARG A 362 20.79 55.56 13.86
CA ARG A 362 19.98 55.18 12.67
C ARG A 362 18.61 55.90 12.62
N ALA A 363 17.93 55.97 13.74
CA ALA A 363 16.64 56.65 13.80
C ALA A 363 16.77 58.15 13.55
N LEU A 364 17.83 58.76 14.11
CA LEU A 364 18.12 60.17 13.92
C LEU A 364 18.42 60.49 12.46
N ASP A 365 19.20 59.69 11.76
CA ASP A 365 19.48 59.88 10.34
C ASP A 365 18.18 59.85 9.49
N VAL A 366 17.31 58.90 9.77
CA VAL A 366 16.02 58.78 9.07
C VAL A 366 15.09 59.96 9.36
N GLU A 367 14.94 60.34 10.64
CA GLU A 367 14.05 61.40 11.07
C GLU A 367 14.58 62.79 10.68
N PHE A 368 15.88 62.98 10.67
CA PHE A 368 16.53 64.21 10.16
C PHE A 368 16.22 64.42 8.69
N GLY A 369 16.42 63.38 7.86
CA GLY A 369 16.04 63.42 6.46
C GLY A 369 14.54 63.59 6.23
N ARG A 370 13.68 63.03 7.12
CA ARG A 370 12.23 63.23 7.04
C ARG A 370 11.84 64.68 7.36
N GLY A 371 12.39 65.21 8.45
CA GLY A 371 12.15 66.58 8.90
C GLY A 371 12.56 67.59 7.84
N ALA A 372 13.69 67.42 7.18
CA ALA A 372 14.15 68.28 6.10
C ALA A 372 13.19 68.29 4.91
N ARG A 373 12.66 67.12 4.48
CA ARG A 373 11.70 67.02 3.36
C ARG A 373 10.32 67.58 3.71
N GLN A 374 9.84 67.34 4.92
CA GLN A 374 8.48 67.75 5.38
C GLN A 374 8.44 69.14 5.97
N ARG A 375 9.61 69.77 6.20
CA ARG A 375 9.76 71.02 6.94
C ARG A 375 9.09 70.96 8.32
N SER A 376 9.25 69.82 8.99
CA SER A 376 8.71 69.59 10.31
C SER A 376 9.81 69.74 11.38
N PRO A 377 9.46 70.18 12.59
CA PRO A 377 10.44 70.32 13.67
C PRO A 377 10.93 68.95 14.16
N LEU A 378 12.21 68.89 14.48
CA LEU A 378 12.84 67.75 15.14
C LEU A 378 13.49 68.24 16.45
N SER A 379 13.14 67.57 17.54
CA SER A 379 13.72 67.90 18.86
C SER A 379 14.54 66.77 19.39
N LEU A 380 15.56 67.09 20.15
CA LEU A 380 16.40 66.20 20.94
C LEU A 380 16.46 66.68 22.36
N ILE A 381 16.17 65.80 23.30
CA ILE A 381 16.44 65.98 24.72
C ILE A 381 17.64 65.12 25.09
N MET A 382 18.72 65.72 25.58
CA MET A 382 19.81 65.05 26.24
C MET A 382 19.59 65.12 27.75
N LEU A 383 19.78 63.99 28.43
CA LEU A 383 19.53 63.86 29.88
C LEU A 383 20.73 63.16 30.54
N ASP A 384 21.09 63.66 31.71
CA ASP A 384 22.15 63.08 32.54
C ASP A 384 21.70 63.05 34.01
N ILE A 385 22.04 61.95 34.69
CA ILE A 385 21.71 61.77 36.11
C ILE A 385 22.66 62.56 36.98
N ASP A 386 22.14 63.52 37.72
CA ASP A 386 22.95 64.41 38.58
C ASP A 386 23.66 63.60 39.68
N PHE A 387 24.97 63.82 39.77
CA PHE A 387 25.82 63.22 40.79
C PHE A 387 25.86 61.67 40.78
N PHE A 388 25.59 61.03 39.63
CA PHE A 388 25.49 59.57 39.52
C PHE A 388 26.74 58.85 39.99
N LYS A 389 27.94 59.39 39.73
CA LYS A 389 29.19 58.82 40.25
C LYS A 389 29.16 58.75 41.78
N ARG A 390 28.72 59.79 42.47
CA ARG A 390 28.59 59.79 43.96
C ARG A 390 27.52 58.79 44.42
N TYR A 391 26.48 58.59 43.63
CA TYR A 391 25.46 57.58 43.91
C TYR A 391 26.08 56.18 43.88
N ASN A 392 26.83 55.85 42.84
CA ASN A 392 27.53 54.59 42.73
C ASN A 392 28.58 54.40 43.85
N ASP A 393 29.33 55.44 44.15
CA ASP A 393 30.34 55.39 45.23
C ASP A 393 29.72 55.13 46.62
N THR A 394 28.46 55.57 46.81
CA THR A 394 27.72 55.44 48.09
C THR A 394 26.95 54.15 48.21
N TYR A 395 26.27 53.71 47.13
CA TYR A 395 25.31 52.61 47.17
C TYR A 395 25.76 51.39 46.39
N GLY A 396 26.88 51.47 45.67
CA GLY A 396 27.43 50.41 44.83
C GLY A 396 26.82 50.35 43.42
N HIS A 397 27.53 49.69 42.49
CA HIS A 397 27.14 49.62 41.08
C HIS A 397 25.78 48.91 40.84
N VAL A 398 25.44 47.92 41.68
CA VAL A 398 24.14 47.19 41.55
C VAL A 398 22.96 48.16 41.85
N ALA A 399 23.11 49.05 42.83
CA ALA A 399 22.12 50.07 43.10
C ALA A 399 22.07 51.11 41.96
N GLY A 400 23.21 51.43 41.36
CA GLY A 400 23.31 52.26 40.17
C GLY A 400 22.57 51.66 38.96
N ASP A 401 22.73 50.38 38.75
CA ASP A 401 22.04 49.65 37.67
C ASP A 401 20.50 49.67 37.87
N HIS A 402 20.04 49.46 39.10
CA HIS A 402 18.62 49.64 39.45
C HIS A 402 18.12 51.07 39.23
N CYS A 403 18.94 52.06 39.58
CA CYS A 403 18.64 53.47 39.35
C CYS A 403 18.50 53.76 37.86
N LEU A 404 19.43 53.31 37.03
CA LEU A 404 19.35 53.44 35.56
C LEU A 404 18.08 52.79 34.96
N ALA A 405 17.73 51.62 35.49
CA ALA A 405 16.47 50.95 35.06
C ALA A 405 15.20 51.73 35.47
N GLU A 406 15.19 52.36 36.65
CA GLU A 406 14.06 53.20 37.06
C GLU A 406 13.97 54.50 36.24
N VAL A 407 15.11 55.15 35.94
CA VAL A 407 15.14 56.30 35.02
C VAL A 407 14.60 55.91 33.64
N ALA A 408 14.99 54.76 33.12
CA ALA A 408 14.52 54.24 31.84
C ALA A 408 12.99 54.00 31.85
N LYS A 409 12.44 53.46 32.95
CA LYS A 409 10.96 53.27 33.08
C LYS A 409 10.22 54.61 33.02
N VAL A 410 10.75 55.63 33.67
CA VAL A 410 10.16 56.99 33.64
C VAL A 410 10.23 57.55 32.22
N LEU A 411 11.37 57.46 31.54
CA LEU A 411 11.52 57.90 30.16
C LEU A 411 10.49 57.20 29.25
N LYS A 412 10.39 55.87 29.34
CA LYS A 412 9.45 55.09 28.57
C LYS A 412 7.99 55.44 28.85
N SER A 413 7.68 55.76 30.12
CA SER A 413 6.31 56.16 30.49
C SER A 413 5.93 57.57 30.06
N CYS A 414 6.90 58.45 29.75
CA CYS A 414 6.69 59.79 29.25
C CYS A 414 6.59 59.86 27.70
N CYS A 415 7.27 58.94 27.01
CA CYS A 415 7.24 58.85 25.54
C CYS A 415 5.99 58.08 25.08
N HIS A 416 4.92 58.81 24.76
CA HIS A 416 3.62 58.19 24.40
C HIS A 416 3.41 58.00 22.91
N ARG A 417 4.10 58.74 22.08
CA ARG A 417 3.98 58.62 20.61
C ARG A 417 4.87 57.53 20.09
N LYS A 418 4.41 56.77 19.07
CA LYS A 418 5.23 55.72 18.44
C LYS A 418 6.53 56.24 17.80
N ALA A 419 6.54 57.52 17.44
CA ALA A 419 7.70 58.18 16.85
C ALA A 419 8.71 58.67 17.90
N ASP A 420 8.32 58.82 19.17
CA ASP A 420 9.24 59.21 20.24
C ASP A 420 10.18 58.06 20.57
N LEU A 421 11.48 58.32 20.57
CA LEU A 421 12.48 57.28 20.83
C LEU A 421 13.26 57.64 22.09
N ALA A 422 13.02 56.89 23.18
CA ALA A 422 13.83 56.97 24.39
C ALA A 422 15.06 56.07 24.28
N VAL A 423 16.21 56.57 24.60
CA VAL A 423 17.51 55.99 24.32
C VAL A 423 18.39 56.02 25.56
N ARG A 424 19.15 54.95 25.81
CA ARG A 424 20.35 55.06 26.67
C ARG A 424 21.53 55.39 25.78
N TYR A 425 22.01 56.63 25.87
CA TYR A 425 23.05 57.14 25.00
C TYR A 425 24.46 56.62 25.42
N GLY A 426 24.69 56.48 26.72
CA GLY A 426 25.88 55.87 27.27
C GLY A 426 26.01 56.10 28.78
N GLY A 427 26.52 55.14 29.55
CA GLY A 427 26.70 55.26 31.00
C GLY A 427 25.42 55.70 31.73
N GLU A 428 25.44 56.95 32.29
CA GLU A 428 24.34 57.63 32.95
C GLU A 428 23.55 58.60 32.05
N GLU A 429 23.91 58.64 30.76
CA GLU A 429 23.33 59.56 29.80
C GLU A 429 22.19 58.90 29.01
N PHE A 430 21.12 59.61 28.87
CA PHE A 430 19.94 59.24 28.10
C PHE A 430 19.61 60.32 27.07
N ALA A 431 18.91 59.91 26.01
CA ALA A 431 18.41 60.83 25.00
C ALA A 431 16.94 60.52 24.67
N VAL A 432 16.21 61.51 24.28
CA VAL A 432 14.87 61.34 23.71
C VAL A 432 14.81 62.08 22.40
N LEU A 433 14.60 61.34 21.31
CA LEU A 433 14.38 61.91 19.97
C LEU A 433 12.89 62.07 19.74
N LEU A 434 12.51 63.29 19.36
CA LEU A 434 11.11 63.71 19.23
C LEU A 434 10.84 64.28 17.81
N PRO A 435 10.43 63.44 16.89
CA PRO A 435 9.97 63.92 15.60
C PRO A 435 8.70 64.75 15.70
N ASP A 436 8.49 65.67 14.76
CA ASP A 436 7.33 66.56 14.65
C ASP A 436 6.99 67.29 15.97
N THR A 437 8.05 67.68 16.70
CA THR A 437 7.92 68.34 18.03
C THR A 437 8.82 69.57 18.05
N ASP A 438 8.27 70.74 18.43
CA ASP A 438 8.98 71.97 18.58
C ASP A 438 9.69 72.07 19.96
N LEU A 439 10.43 73.15 20.16
CA LEU A 439 11.18 73.38 21.41
C LEU A 439 10.25 73.44 22.63
N HIS A 440 9.05 74.02 22.52
CA HIS A 440 8.11 74.14 23.59
C HIS A 440 7.59 72.74 24.02
N GLY A 441 7.23 71.92 23.04
CA GLY A 441 6.83 70.52 23.28
C GLY A 441 7.96 69.69 23.91
N ALA A 442 9.22 69.82 23.42
CA ALA A 442 10.36 69.16 23.98
C ALA A 442 10.65 69.62 25.44
N MET A 443 10.56 70.88 25.73
CA MET A 443 10.73 71.42 27.10
C MET A 443 9.63 70.94 28.04
N THR A 444 8.39 70.86 27.55
CA THR A 444 7.26 70.35 28.33
C THR A 444 7.47 68.90 28.72
N LEU A 445 7.89 68.05 27.77
CA LEU A 445 8.22 66.65 28.02
C LEU A 445 9.43 66.50 28.95
N ALA A 446 10.48 67.30 28.74
CA ALA A 446 11.69 67.29 29.59
C ALA A 446 11.35 67.63 31.02
N GLU A 447 10.51 68.66 31.25
CA GLU A 447 10.05 69.05 32.61
C GLU A 447 9.15 67.98 33.24
N GLN A 448 8.31 67.32 32.45
CA GLN A 448 7.51 66.17 32.88
C GLN A 448 8.43 64.99 33.32
N ILE A 449 9.42 64.65 32.54
CA ILE A 449 10.43 63.64 32.88
C ILE A 449 11.12 63.99 34.20
N ARG A 450 11.61 65.22 34.32
CA ARG A 450 12.29 65.72 35.52
C ARG A 450 11.42 65.59 36.76
N ARG A 451 10.14 66.02 36.70
CA ARG A 451 9.20 65.95 37.82
C ARG A 451 8.88 64.51 38.19
N ASN A 452 8.55 63.67 37.21
CA ASN A 452 8.25 62.26 37.45
C ASN A 452 9.39 61.51 38.09
N LEU A 453 10.66 61.88 37.81
CA LEU A 453 11.83 61.30 38.47
C LEU A 453 11.96 61.79 39.91
N ILE A 454 11.74 63.04 40.20
CA ILE A 454 11.75 63.56 41.57
C ILE A 454 10.66 62.89 42.40
N ASP A 455 9.46 62.72 41.83
CA ASP A 455 8.29 62.11 42.50
C ASP A 455 8.53 60.62 42.82
N LYS A 456 9.53 59.96 42.21
CA LYS A 456 9.99 58.63 42.59
C LYS A 456 10.72 58.58 43.92
N HIS A 457 11.17 59.71 44.45
CA HIS A 457 11.86 59.84 45.74
C HIS A 457 13.02 58.83 45.90
N ILE A 458 13.76 58.54 44.83
CA ILE A 458 14.93 57.64 44.89
C ILE A 458 15.97 58.32 45.78
N THR A 459 16.23 57.77 46.94
CA THR A 459 17.16 58.32 47.94
C THR A 459 18.56 58.48 47.37
N HIS A 460 19.14 59.69 47.50
CA HIS A 460 20.50 59.99 47.08
C HIS A 460 21.19 60.93 48.11
N SER A 461 21.89 60.37 49.10
CA SER A 461 22.54 61.13 50.16
C SER A 461 23.64 62.09 49.69
N GLY A 462 24.23 61.82 48.52
CA GLY A 462 25.19 62.70 47.87
C GLY A 462 24.60 63.84 47.03
N SER A 463 23.26 63.92 46.94
CA SER A 463 22.56 65.01 46.29
C SER A 463 22.16 66.12 47.29
N PRO A 464 22.21 67.41 46.89
CA PRO A 464 21.84 68.51 47.77
C PRO A 464 20.42 68.49 48.31
N ILE A 465 19.50 67.84 47.61
CA ILE A 465 18.06 67.73 47.96
C ILE A 465 17.68 66.35 48.52
N GLY A 466 18.68 65.43 48.70
CA GLY A 466 18.44 64.12 49.28
C GLY A 466 17.86 63.07 48.35
N TYR A 467 17.50 63.41 47.14
CA TYR A 467 16.91 62.53 46.13
C TYR A 467 17.65 62.61 44.80
N LEU A 468 17.46 61.59 43.95
CA LEU A 468 17.99 61.53 42.62
C LEU A 468 17.32 62.62 41.75
N THR A 469 18.14 63.37 41.01
CA THR A 469 17.69 64.36 40.05
C THR A 469 18.35 64.16 38.69
N VAL A 470 17.81 64.81 37.69
CA VAL A 470 18.36 64.80 36.36
C VAL A 470 18.47 66.22 35.81
N SER A 471 19.49 66.47 35.04
CA SER A 471 19.63 67.67 34.22
C SER A 471 19.24 67.33 32.79
N LEU A 472 18.49 68.19 32.12
CA LEU A 472 18.05 67.96 30.73
C LEU A 472 18.37 69.19 29.88
N GLY A 473 18.89 68.89 28.68
CA GLY A 473 19.15 69.88 27.64
C GLY A 473 18.25 69.61 26.42
N CYS A 474 17.50 70.63 26.04
CA CYS A 474 16.60 70.54 24.88
C CYS A 474 17.10 71.41 23.75
N TYR A 475 17.08 70.85 22.55
CA TYR A 475 17.27 71.59 21.32
C TYR A 475 16.28 71.15 20.26
N ALA A 476 15.76 72.13 19.53
CA ALA A 476 14.84 71.88 18.44
C ALA A 476 15.08 72.82 17.29
N PHE A 477 14.91 72.31 16.09
CA PHE A 477 14.98 73.10 14.86
C PHE A 477 14.18 72.42 13.74
N VAL A 478 14.02 73.08 12.64
CA VAL A 478 13.49 72.45 11.43
C VAL A 478 14.70 72.10 10.54
N PRO A 479 14.99 70.81 10.35
CA PRO A 479 16.17 70.41 9.53
C PRO A 479 16.09 70.92 8.11
N SER A 480 17.24 71.23 7.55
CA SER A 480 17.43 71.50 6.13
C SER A 480 18.58 70.63 5.57
N ASN A 481 18.72 70.59 4.25
CA ASN A 481 19.80 69.79 3.62
C ASN A 481 21.21 70.37 3.86
N LEU A 482 21.31 71.55 4.51
CA LEU A 482 22.58 72.20 4.83
C LEU A 482 23.00 71.99 6.28
N ASP A 483 22.11 71.42 7.10
CA ASP A 483 22.38 71.20 8.51
C ASP A 483 23.08 69.85 8.77
N SER A 484 23.83 69.79 9.85
CA SER A 484 24.59 68.59 10.28
C SER A 484 23.93 67.99 11.51
N ILE A 485 23.82 66.66 11.50
CA ILE A 485 23.36 65.86 12.62
C ILE A 485 24.27 66.05 13.83
N GLU A 486 25.58 66.17 13.64
CA GLU A 486 26.55 66.39 14.69
C GLU A 486 26.31 67.71 15.41
N VAL A 487 26.04 68.77 14.66
CA VAL A 487 25.68 70.08 15.23
C VAL A 487 24.39 70.02 16.02
N PHE A 488 23.38 69.25 15.54
CA PHE A 488 22.12 69.04 16.25
C PHE A 488 22.36 68.37 17.64
N ILE A 489 23.17 67.32 17.68
CA ILE A 489 23.52 66.63 18.95
C ILE A 489 24.32 67.59 19.84
N GLN A 490 25.32 68.27 19.30
CA GLN A 490 26.16 69.24 20.06
C GLN A 490 25.36 70.38 20.70
N ARG A 491 24.32 70.85 20.02
CA ARG A 491 23.44 71.90 20.58
C ARG A 491 22.61 71.40 21.74
N ALA A 492 22.08 70.19 21.65
CA ALA A 492 21.34 69.58 22.76
C ALA A 492 22.23 69.29 23.96
N ASP A 493 23.48 68.82 23.70
CA ASP A 493 24.48 68.60 24.73
C ASP A 493 24.95 69.93 25.37
N ALA A 494 25.16 71.01 24.61
CA ALA A 494 25.45 72.33 25.13
C ALA A 494 24.29 72.86 26.03
N ALA A 495 23.03 72.59 25.70
CA ALA A 495 21.92 72.87 26.59
C ALA A 495 21.96 72.07 27.91
N LEU A 496 22.30 70.77 27.83
CA LEU A 496 22.49 69.93 28.99
C LEU A 496 23.61 70.45 29.89
N TYR A 497 24.75 70.86 29.27
CA TYR A 497 25.83 71.45 29.98
C TYR A 497 25.43 72.74 30.70
N GLN A 498 24.61 73.60 30.10
CA GLN A 498 24.06 74.78 30.77
C GLN A 498 23.17 74.37 31.98
N ALA A 499 22.31 73.35 31.84
CA ALA A 499 21.48 72.86 32.94
C ALA A 499 22.31 72.42 34.13
N LYS A 500 23.42 71.67 33.85
CA LYS A 500 24.37 71.23 34.92
C LYS A 500 25.10 72.36 35.60
N HIS A 501 25.55 73.36 34.88
CA HIS A 501 26.32 74.51 35.42
C HIS A 501 25.42 75.56 36.11
N SER A 502 24.14 75.66 35.73
CA SER A 502 23.19 76.55 36.33
C SER A 502 22.59 76.05 37.65
N GLY A 503 23.10 74.93 38.19
CA GLY A 503 22.70 74.40 39.50
C GLY A 503 21.97 73.04 39.44
N ARG A 504 21.99 72.35 38.31
CA ARG A 504 21.42 70.98 38.09
C ARG A 504 19.88 70.94 38.34
N ASN A 505 19.30 69.73 38.26
CA ASN A 505 17.89 69.47 38.50
C ASN A 505 16.98 70.45 37.73
N ARG A 506 17.23 70.63 36.43
CA ARG A 506 16.51 71.61 35.60
C ARG A 506 16.55 71.24 34.13
N VAL A 507 15.66 71.85 33.38
CA VAL A 507 15.65 71.85 31.93
C VAL A 507 16.28 73.14 31.44
N ALA A 508 17.20 73.06 30.52
CA ALA A 508 17.75 74.20 29.75
C ALA A 508 17.47 73.99 28.27
N ALA A 509 17.31 75.05 27.54
CA ALA A 509 17.11 74.98 26.11
C ALA A 509 17.95 76.02 25.36
N LEU A 510 18.48 75.67 24.20
CA LEU A 510 19.08 76.60 23.28
C LEU A 510 18.11 76.89 22.15
N SER A 511 17.85 78.21 21.89
CA SER A 511 17.04 78.65 20.77
C SER A 511 17.95 78.92 19.54
N THR A 512 17.34 78.75 18.36
CA THR A 512 18.02 79.01 17.06
C THR A 512 18.46 80.49 16.88
N GLU A 513 17.93 81.42 17.66
CA GLU A 513 18.18 82.86 17.50
C GLU A 513 19.35 83.42 18.33
N GLY A 514 20.03 82.61 19.18
CA GLY A 514 21.06 83.13 20.06
C GLY A 514 22.34 82.30 20.11
N GLY A 515 23.18 82.31 19.06
CA GLY A 515 24.30 81.47 19.33
C GLY A 515 25.49 81.28 18.43
N LEU A 516 25.95 82.26 17.70
CA LEU A 516 27.30 82.18 17.11
C LEU A 516 28.37 82.89 17.96
N ASP A 517 27.99 83.77 18.91
CA ASP A 517 28.96 84.56 19.71
C ASP A 517 29.51 83.91 20.99
N ALA A 518 28.99 82.77 21.40
CA ALA A 518 29.42 82.13 22.66
C ALA A 518 30.48 81.05 22.52
N LEU A 519 30.68 80.47 21.37
CA LEU A 519 31.69 79.41 21.10
C LEU A 519 33.09 79.93 20.77
N GLU A 520 33.23 81.18 20.32
CA GLU A 520 34.57 81.76 20.04
C GLU A 520 35.34 82.29 21.29
N ARG A 521 34.71 82.28 22.46
CA ARG A 521 35.36 82.76 23.72
C ARG A 521 35.90 81.67 24.64
N SER A 522 35.85 80.39 24.28
CA SER A 522 36.34 79.31 25.12
C SER A 522 37.74 78.80 24.74
N ASP A 523 38.35 79.31 23.68
CA ASP A 523 39.72 78.93 23.25
C ASP A 523 40.72 80.14 23.38
N ARG A 524 40.66 80.81 24.54
CA ARG A 524 41.77 81.66 24.98
C ARG A 524 42.02 81.49 26.46
#